data_466cc4bb9cd6e5abecb108881eceebdc
#
_entry.id   466cc4bb9cd6e5abecb108881eceebdc
#
_cell.length_a   1.000
_cell.length_b   1.000
_cell.length_c   1.000
_cell.angle_alpha   90.00
_cell.angle_beta   90.00
_cell.angle_gamma   90.00
#
_symmetry.space_group_name_H-M   'P 1'
#
loop_
_entity.id
_entity.type
_entity.pdbx_description
1 polymer ?
#
loop_
_entity_poly.entity_id
_entity_poly.type
_entity_poly.pdbx_seq_one_letter_code
_entity_poly.pdbx_strand_id
1 'polypeptide(L)'
;MESKYDTHEDIAPDSANNIVQDLTYVAILKDYGKDVTIPCPEGYDPKEFACACSNPICVTPKEPNRVWSKDMMITYGKLPNNKYMINWPIEGNDYYINLIEMTPEERTKALQYAKDFTMRFIYFIQHELGYNHLALADDEFPTADKLPFIPYHRESRRIHGKVRFTLNHITNLYNQPQPLYRTSIAVGDYPVDHHHTRYHGYDELPNLYFHPIPSFSLPLGVMIPDSCKNLIVAEKSISVSNIVNGCTRLQPVVLQLGQAAGILGAIAVKKDIAVEKVSVRDVQDEVLAANGYLLPYLDVPATDSRFKSYQCIGSTGILKGVGKNVEWTNQTWLRTDTVLLKKGLCGIVDIYPYANKLMDFTSPDKVTVKEAVMLVASIAKQENIALKDSEQKLWNNCGLADWNESRDITRGEMAILIDKVLDPFHKKPVDITGQLN
;
A
#
# COMPACT_ATOMS: atom_id res chain seq x y z
N MET A 1 -19.45 0.28 -11.24
CA MET A 1 -18.12 0.87 -11.33
C MET A 1 -18.28 2.38 -11.29
N GLU A 2 -17.54 3.03 -10.46
CA GLU A 2 -17.62 4.46 -10.27
C GLU A 2 -16.59 5.17 -11.13
N SER A 3 -17.02 6.16 -11.88
CA SER A 3 -16.15 7.10 -12.55
C SER A 3 -16.01 8.42 -11.79
N LYS A 4 -16.71 8.55 -10.65
CA LYS A 4 -16.64 9.74 -9.80
C LYS A 4 -15.66 9.49 -8.66
N TYR A 5 -14.83 10.47 -8.41
CA TYR A 5 -13.81 10.47 -7.40
C TYR A 5 -14.30 11.25 -6.20
N ASP A 6 -14.88 10.54 -5.26
CA ASP A 6 -15.19 11.07 -3.96
C ASP A 6 -14.01 10.80 -3.01
N THR A 7 -13.77 11.67 -2.10
CA THR A 7 -12.72 11.51 -1.12
C THR A 7 -13.27 10.93 0.18
N HIS A 8 -14.45 11.30 0.63
CA HIS A 8 -15.11 10.85 1.86
C HIS A 8 -14.13 10.67 3.04
N GLU A 9 -13.17 11.58 3.17
CA GLU A 9 -12.07 11.50 4.13
C GLU A 9 -11.95 12.79 4.89
N ASP A 10 -11.60 12.69 6.17
CA ASP A 10 -11.56 13.83 7.09
C ASP A 10 -10.61 14.95 6.66
N ILE A 11 -9.58 14.61 5.86
CA ILE A 11 -8.55 15.56 5.42
C ILE A 11 -8.91 16.29 4.12
N ALA A 12 -9.90 15.82 3.40
CA ALA A 12 -10.30 16.41 2.13
C ALA A 12 -11.82 16.53 2.08
N PRO A 13 -12.36 17.71 1.75
CA PRO A 13 -13.78 17.86 1.58
C PRO A 13 -14.27 16.95 0.45
N ASP A 14 -15.46 16.38 0.65
CA ASP A 14 -16.11 15.55 -0.33
C ASP A 14 -16.58 16.43 -1.51
N SER A 15 -15.65 16.77 -2.38
CA SER A 15 -15.95 17.38 -3.66
C SER A 15 -15.94 16.28 -4.71
N ALA A 16 -17.12 15.81 -5.09
CA ALA A 16 -17.27 14.94 -6.24
C ALA A 16 -16.69 15.65 -7.48
N ASN A 17 -15.46 15.38 -7.80
CA ASN A 17 -14.81 15.88 -8.99
C ASN A 17 -14.40 14.69 -9.87
N ASN A 18 -14.45 14.87 -11.17
CA ASN A 18 -14.03 13.86 -12.14
C ASN A 18 -12.51 13.90 -12.40
N ILE A 19 -11.72 14.25 -11.38
CA ILE A 19 -10.28 14.36 -11.50
C ILE A 19 -9.68 12.95 -11.53
N VAL A 20 -8.83 12.73 -12.51
CA VAL A 20 -7.92 11.57 -12.60
C VAL A 20 -6.49 12.08 -12.46
N GLN A 21 -5.58 11.21 -12.04
CA GLN A 21 -4.17 11.56 -12.08
C GLN A 21 -3.69 11.65 -13.53
N ASP A 22 -2.70 12.51 -13.75
CA ASP A 22 -2.03 12.66 -15.04
C ASP A 22 -1.53 11.31 -15.56
N LEU A 23 -1.65 11.08 -16.85
CA LEU A 23 -1.01 9.95 -17.52
C LEU A 23 0.35 10.35 -18.07
N THR A 24 1.22 9.36 -18.31
CA THR A 24 2.57 9.62 -18.85
C THR A 24 2.92 8.60 -19.93
N TYR A 25 3.27 9.06 -21.14
CA TYR A 25 4.04 8.20 -22.03
C TYR A 25 5.48 8.14 -21.51
N VAL A 26 5.84 7.00 -20.93
CA VAL A 26 7.18 6.79 -20.37
C VAL A 26 8.21 6.84 -21.48
N ALA A 27 9.15 7.79 -21.40
CA ALA A 27 10.25 7.89 -22.35
C ALA A 27 11.46 7.14 -21.78
N ILE A 28 11.97 6.16 -22.52
CA ILE A 28 13.27 5.56 -22.22
C ILE A 28 14.29 6.23 -23.14
N LEU A 29 15.11 7.07 -22.57
CA LEU A 29 16.21 7.73 -23.28
C LEU A 29 17.46 6.86 -23.24
N LYS A 30 18.26 6.90 -24.32
CA LYS A 30 19.56 6.24 -24.43
C LYS A 30 20.63 7.27 -24.73
N ASP A 31 21.79 7.11 -24.12
CA ASP A 31 22.97 7.92 -24.46
C ASP A 31 23.63 7.35 -25.71
N TYR A 32 23.63 8.15 -26.78
CA TYR A 32 24.23 7.80 -28.07
C TYR A 32 25.68 8.30 -28.22
N GLY A 33 26.20 9.04 -27.23
CA GLY A 33 27.57 9.60 -27.26
C GLY A 33 27.84 10.62 -28.37
N LYS A 34 26.81 11.09 -29.05
CA LYS A 34 26.86 12.07 -30.14
C LYS A 34 25.58 12.90 -30.16
N ASP A 35 25.59 14.02 -30.85
CA ASP A 35 24.38 14.83 -31.04
C ASP A 35 23.31 14.03 -31.82
N VAL A 36 22.17 13.85 -31.19
CA VAL A 36 20.98 13.16 -31.71
C VAL A 36 19.72 14.01 -31.50
N THR A 37 19.90 15.35 -31.44
CA THR A 37 18.80 16.28 -31.26
C THR A 37 17.74 16.09 -32.35
N ILE A 38 16.50 15.89 -31.94
CA ILE A 38 15.35 15.76 -32.85
C ILE A 38 14.98 17.13 -33.44
N PRO A 39 14.32 17.20 -34.59
CA PRO A 39 13.73 18.45 -35.08
C PRO A 39 12.76 19.05 -34.05
N CYS A 40 12.67 20.36 -34.00
CA CYS A 40 11.74 21.06 -33.11
C CYS A 40 10.30 20.59 -33.35
N PRO A 41 9.63 19.97 -32.36
CA PRO A 41 8.27 19.49 -32.54
C PRO A 41 7.27 20.63 -32.72
N GLU A 42 6.20 20.36 -33.47
CA GLU A 42 5.12 21.32 -33.67
C GLU A 42 4.48 21.69 -32.31
N GLY A 43 4.20 22.99 -32.13
CA GLY A 43 3.60 23.51 -30.90
C GLY A 43 4.53 23.49 -29.68
N TYR A 44 5.84 23.39 -29.86
CA TYR A 44 6.79 23.44 -28.76
C TYR A 44 6.84 24.84 -28.11
N ASP A 45 6.63 24.88 -26.79
CA ASP A 45 6.87 26.04 -25.94
C ASP A 45 7.71 25.57 -24.71
N PRO A 46 8.95 26.08 -24.53
CA PRO A 46 9.78 25.70 -23.40
C PRO A 46 9.13 26.00 -22.04
N LYS A 47 8.20 26.96 -21.98
CA LYS A 47 7.50 27.30 -20.74
C LYS A 47 6.64 26.19 -20.22
N GLU A 48 6.13 25.30 -21.09
CA GLU A 48 5.35 24.13 -20.67
C GLU A 48 6.12 23.20 -19.75
N PHE A 49 7.46 23.17 -19.85
CA PHE A 49 8.34 22.26 -19.13
C PHE A 49 9.34 22.99 -18.22
N ALA A 50 9.21 24.30 -18.09
CA ALA A 50 10.19 25.15 -17.41
C ALA A 50 10.55 24.63 -16.01
N CYS A 51 9.57 24.18 -15.24
CA CYS A 51 9.77 23.73 -13.87
C CYS A 51 9.82 22.19 -13.70
N ALA A 52 10.05 21.44 -14.77
CA ALA A 52 10.36 20.02 -14.68
C ALA A 52 11.66 19.72 -13.91
N CYS A 53 12.56 20.69 -13.85
CA CYS A 53 13.78 20.68 -13.03
C CYS A 53 14.24 22.13 -12.78
N SER A 54 15.21 22.29 -11.89
CA SER A 54 15.85 23.60 -11.65
C SER A 54 16.65 24.01 -12.87
N ASN A 55 16.27 25.15 -13.48
CA ASN A 55 16.91 25.75 -14.61
C ASN A 55 16.52 27.25 -14.69
N PRO A 56 17.20 28.10 -15.52
CA PRO A 56 16.94 29.53 -15.56
C PRO A 56 15.53 29.95 -16.00
N ILE A 57 14.78 29.07 -16.67
CA ILE A 57 13.43 29.36 -17.17
C ILE A 57 12.37 29.11 -16.10
N CYS A 58 12.66 28.27 -15.10
CA CYS A 58 11.74 27.98 -14.00
C CYS A 58 11.65 29.15 -13.03
N VAL A 59 10.52 29.86 -13.05
CA VAL A 59 10.27 31.01 -12.18
C VAL A 59 9.32 30.68 -11.05
N THR A 60 8.23 29.96 -11.33
CA THR A 60 7.14 29.68 -10.38
C THR A 60 6.72 28.21 -10.46
N PRO A 61 7.47 27.31 -9.81
CA PRO A 61 7.08 25.91 -9.79
C PRO A 61 5.79 25.68 -8.98
N LYS A 62 4.91 24.82 -9.46
CA LYS A 62 3.69 24.42 -8.73
C LYS A 62 4.01 23.68 -7.44
N GLU A 63 5.06 22.86 -7.46
CA GLU A 63 5.51 22.08 -6.29
C GLU A 63 7.01 22.34 -6.03
N PRO A 64 7.37 23.43 -5.36
CA PRO A 64 8.78 23.85 -5.19
C PRO A 64 9.67 22.77 -4.53
N ASN A 65 9.10 21.97 -3.62
CA ASN A 65 9.83 20.93 -2.90
C ASN A 65 10.14 19.70 -3.78
N ARG A 66 9.59 19.63 -4.98
CA ARG A 66 9.78 18.53 -5.94
C ARG A 66 10.60 18.92 -7.17
N VAL A 67 11.12 20.16 -7.20
CA VAL A 67 12.00 20.64 -8.29
C VAL A 67 13.44 20.26 -7.97
N TRP A 68 13.93 19.25 -8.64
CA TRP A 68 15.30 18.76 -8.51
C TRP A 68 16.24 19.42 -9.53
N SER A 69 17.55 19.21 -9.35
CA SER A 69 18.50 19.62 -10.38
C SER A 69 18.26 18.84 -11.70
N LYS A 70 18.68 19.42 -12.82
CA LYS A 70 18.57 18.74 -14.13
C LYS A 70 19.30 17.39 -14.15
N ASP A 71 20.47 17.31 -13.48
CA ASP A 71 21.23 16.08 -13.41
C ASP A 71 20.51 15.01 -12.60
N MET A 72 19.90 15.37 -11.46
CA MET A 72 19.09 14.47 -10.65
C MET A 72 17.85 14.01 -11.43
N MET A 73 17.20 14.92 -12.17
CA MET A 73 16.05 14.57 -13.01
C MET A 73 16.38 13.45 -14.00
N ILE A 74 17.53 13.48 -14.63
CA ILE A 74 17.96 12.45 -15.57
C ILE A 74 18.45 11.20 -14.83
N THR A 75 19.33 11.36 -13.84
CA THR A 75 20.00 10.22 -13.20
C THR A 75 19.11 9.41 -12.27
N TYR A 76 18.04 9.99 -11.75
CA TYR A 76 17.05 9.26 -10.93
C TYR A 76 16.46 8.06 -11.68
N GLY A 77 16.17 8.23 -12.96
CA GLY A 77 15.66 7.16 -13.83
C GLY A 77 16.73 6.30 -14.49
N LYS A 78 17.97 6.30 -14.00
CA LYS A 78 19.07 5.55 -14.61
C LYS A 78 18.77 4.05 -14.65
N LEU A 79 18.91 3.48 -15.83
CA LEU A 79 18.77 2.05 -16.13
C LEU A 79 20.10 1.46 -16.62
N PRO A 80 20.24 0.13 -16.69
CA PRO A 80 21.36 -0.50 -17.38
C PRO A 80 21.51 -0.05 -18.84
N ASN A 81 22.68 -0.28 -19.43
CA ASN A 81 22.98 -0.01 -20.85
C ASN A 81 22.87 1.49 -21.24
N ASN A 82 23.26 2.39 -20.33
CA ASN A 82 23.23 3.83 -20.54
C ASN A 82 21.85 4.38 -20.95
N LYS A 83 20.80 3.83 -20.34
CA LYS A 83 19.42 4.27 -20.53
C LYS A 83 18.92 5.03 -19.31
N TYR A 84 17.89 5.85 -19.52
CA TYR A 84 17.27 6.70 -18.52
C TYR A 84 15.75 6.70 -18.71
N MET A 85 15.00 6.32 -17.70
CA MET A 85 13.55 6.35 -17.74
C MET A 85 13.03 7.71 -17.29
N ILE A 86 12.18 8.33 -18.07
CA ILE A 86 11.56 9.62 -17.79
C ILE A 86 10.04 9.42 -17.65
N ASN A 87 9.55 9.44 -16.40
CA ASN A 87 8.13 9.30 -16.07
C ASN A 87 7.73 9.98 -14.77
N TRP A 88 8.64 10.68 -14.12
CA TRP A 88 8.46 11.16 -12.76
C TRP A 88 8.56 12.69 -12.60
N PRO A 89 9.18 13.47 -13.50
CA PRO A 89 9.32 14.90 -13.27
C PRO A 89 7.96 15.57 -13.21
N ILE A 90 7.68 16.22 -12.09
CA ILE A 90 6.53 17.10 -11.96
C ILE A 90 6.69 18.22 -12.99
N GLU A 91 5.64 18.62 -13.66
CA GLU A 91 5.68 19.54 -14.81
C GLU A 91 6.57 19.08 -15.99
N GLY A 92 6.94 17.78 -16.04
CA GLY A 92 7.60 17.12 -17.17
C GLY A 92 6.61 16.63 -18.22
N ASN A 93 6.74 15.36 -18.62
CA ASN A 93 5.90 14.73 -19.64
C ASN A 93 4.58 14.12 -19.11
N ASP A 94 4.20 14.42 -17.87
CA ASP A 94 2.86 14.15 -17.37
C ASP A 94 1.83 14.95 -18.18
N TYR A 95 0.75 14.29 -18.57
CA TYR A 95 -0.32 14.89 -19.37
C TYR A 95 -1.69 14.61 -18.75
N TYR A 96 -2.42 15.70 -18.42
CA TYR A 96 -3.75 15.57 -17.86
C TYR A 96 -4.78 15.29 -18.95
N ILE A 97 -5.45 14.15 -18.86
CA ILE A 97 -6.64 13.86 -19.63
C ILE A 97 -7.45 12.73 -18.98
N ASN A 98 -8.76 12.96 -18.86
CA ASN A 98 -9.68 11.91 -18.44
C ASN A 98 -10.19 11.12 -19.66
N LEU A 99 -9.60 9.95 -19.89
CA LEU A 99 -9.96 9.06 -21.00
C LEU A 99 -11.21 8.20 -20.74
N ILE A 100 -11.75 8.23 -19.52
CA ILE A 100 -12.72 7.23 -19.05
C ILE A 100 -14.02 7.26 -19.88
N GLU A 101 -14.51 8.44 -20.18
CA GLU A 101 -15.79 8.63 -20.90
C GLU A 101 -15.60 8.89 -22.41
N MET A 102 -14.35 8.87 -22.91
CA MET A 102 -14.05 9.12 -24.33
C MET A 102 -14.44 7.96 -25.23
N THR A 103 -14.92 8.27 -26.42
CA THR A 103 -15.04 7.29 -27.50
C THR A 103 -13.69 6.76 -27.95
N PRO A 104 -13.61 5.62 -28.64
CA PRO A 104 -12.33 5.09 -29.16
C PRO A 104 -11.59 6.10 -30.03
N GLU A 105 -12.30 6.86 -30.87
CA GLU A 105 -11.75 7.86 -31.78
C GLU A 105 -11.19 9.08 -31.03
N GLU A 106 -11.92 9.58 -30.03
CA GLU A 106 -11.45 10.67 -29.16
C GLU A 106 -10.23 10.23 -28.37
N ARG A 107 -10.27 9.01 -27.81
CA ARG A 107 -9.15 8.44 -27.04
C ARG A 107 -7.90 8.30 -27.91
N THR A 108 -8.03 7.85 -29.15
CA THR A 108 -6.90 7.73 -30.09
C THR A 108 -6.25 9.07 -30.35
N LYS A 109 -7.03 10.14 -30.59
CA LYS A 109 -6.51 11.50 -30.79
C LYS A 109 -5.83 12.02 -29.52
N ALA A 110 -6.45 11.83 -28.37
CA ALA A 110 -5.91 12.27 -27.09
C ALA A 110 -4.59 11.59 -26.75
N LEU A 111 -4.49 10.27 -27.01
CA LEU A 111 -3.25 9.52 -26.79
C LEU A 111 -2.15 9.92 -27.78
N GLN A 112 -2.48 10.24 -29.03
CA GLN A 112 -1.51 10.79 -29.97
C GLN A 112 -0.98 12.14 -29.47
N TYR A 113 -1.84 13.04 -29.02
CA TYR A 113 -1.42 14.32 -28.47
C TYR A 113 -0.49 14.15 -27.25
N ALA A 114 -0.79 13.16 -26.36
CA ALA A 114 0.07 12.87 -25.22
C ALA A 114 1.47 12.33 -25.62
N LYS A 115 1.57 11.62 -26.75
CA LYS A 115 2.84 11.22 -27.35
C LYS A 115 3.61 12.44 -27.86
N ASP A 116 2.93 13.32 -28.61
CA ASP A 116 3.50 14.55 -29.13
C ASP A 116 3.98 15.46 -28.01
N PHE A 117 3.23 15.53 -26.90
CA PHE A 117 3.60 16.23 -25.68
C PHE A 117 4.90 15.65 -25.08
N THR A 118 5.03 14.32 -25.00
CA THR A 118 6.26 13.66 -24.55
C THR A 118 7.44 13.99 -25.49
N MET A 119 7.22 14.03 -26.81
CA MET A 119 8.27 14.40 -27.75
C MET A 119 8.73 15.86 -27.59
N ARG A 120 7.82 16.79 -27.26
CA ARG A 120 8.17 18.17 -26.90
C ARG A 120 9.03 18.23 -25.64
N PHE A 121 8.74 17.41 -24.64
CA PHE A 121 9.57 17.31 -23.43
C PHE A 121 10.96 16.72 -23.71
N ILE A 122 11.09 15.74 -24.61
CA ILE A 122 12.38 15.21 -25.03
C ILE A 122 13.21 16.32 -25.73
N TYR A 123 12.57 17.08 -26.60
CA TYR A 123 13.25 18.22 -27.24
C TYR A 123 13.70 19.26 -26.20
N PHE A 124 12.88 19.57 -25.19
CA PHE A 124 13.26 20.44 -24.06
C PHE A 124 14.51 19.90 -23.34
N ILE A 125 14.57 18.60 -23.03
CA ILE A 125 15.74 17.96 -22.41
C ILE A 125 16.99 18.13 -23.28
N GLN A 126 16.86 17.95 -24.59
CA GLN A 126 17.98 18.08 -25.51
C GLN A 126 18.42 19.53 -25.69
N HIS A 127 17.50 20.43 -25.95
CA HIS A 127 17.76 21.79 -26.38
C HIS A 127 17.99 22.76 -25.19
N GLU A 128 17.06 22.78 -24.23
CA GLU A 128 17.15 23.77 -23.12
C GLU A 128 18.07 23.27 -22.00
N LEU A 129 18.07 21.97 -21.73
CA LEU A 129 18.90 21.40 -20.66
C LEU A 129 20.29 20.96 -21.14
N GLY A 130 20.50 20.88 -22.47
CA GLY A 130 21.79 20.56 -23.09
C GLY A 130 22.16 19.09 -23.13
N TYR A 131 21.18 18.17 -22.98
CA TYR A 131 21.40 16.73 -23.10
C TYR A 131 21.17 16.25 -24.55
N ASN A 132 21.80 16.91 -25.53
CA ASN A 132 21.65 16.64 -26.96
C ASN A 132 22.09 15.23 -27.39
N HIS A 133 22.81 14.50 -26.54
CA HIS A 133 23.24 13.10 -26.76
C HIS A 133 22.22 12.06 -26.30
N LEU A 134 21.13 12.48 -25.63
CA LEU A 134 20.04 11.61 -25.18
C LEU A 134 18.87 11.67 -26.16
N ALA A 135 18.41 10.52 -26.62
CA ALA A 135 17.17 10.38 -27.44
C ALA A 135 16.45 9.09 -27.08
N LEU A 136 15.23 8.90 -27.59
CA LEU A 136 14.49 7.67 -27.39
C LEU A 136 15.32 6.45 -27.78
N ALA A 137 15.39 5.47 -26.90
CA ALA A 137 16.07 4.21 -27.13
C ALA A 137 15.43 3.47 -28.32
N ASP A 138 16.25 2.98 -29.21
CA ASP A 138 15.83 2.28 -30.44
C ASP A 138 15.63 0.77 -30.23
N ASP A 139 15.95 0.29 -29.03
CA ASP A 139 15.96 -1.11 -28.63
C ASP A 139 15.08 -1.41 -27.40
N GLU A 140 14.14 -0.50 -27.07
CA GLU A 140 13.28 -0.68 -25.88
C GLU A 140 11.85 -1.07 -26.26
N PHE A 141 11.18 -0.31 -27.09
CA PHE A 141 9.80 -0.58 -27.51
C PHE A 141 9.74 -0.93 -29.00
N PRO A 142 9.01 -2.00 -29.38
CA PRO A 142 8.89 -2.43 -30.78
C PRO A 142 7.87 -1.59 -31.56
N THR A 143 7.82 -0.29 -31.33
CA THR A 143 6.93 0.69 -31.96
C THR A 143 7.73 1.61 -32.88
N ALA A 144 7.10 2.09 -33.94
CA ALA A 144 7.77 2.96 -34.90
C ALA A 144 8.21 4.31 -34.27
N ASP A 145 7.45 4.80 -33.29
CA ASP A 145 7.72 6.03 -32.54
C ASP A 145 8.62 5.82 -31.31
N LYS A 146 9.03 4.56 -31.04
CA LYS A 146 9.87 4.18 -29.89
C LYS A 146 9.28 4.55 -28.52
N LEU A 147 7.98 4.76 -28.44
CA LEU A 147 7.21 4.95 -27.23
C LEU A 147 6.42 3.68 -26.89
N PRO A 148 6.02 3.45 -25.63
CA PRO A 148 5.21 2.29 -25.26
C PRO A 148 3.86 2.26 -25.98
N PHE A 149 3.26 1.08 -26.14
CA PHE A 149 1.93 0.91 -26.77
C PHE A 149 0.84 1.69 -26.04
N ILE A 150 0.94 1.75 -24.72
CA ILE A 150 0.00 2.46 -23.86
C ILE A 150 0.76 3.37 -22.89
N PRO A 151 0.19 4.51 -22.47
CA PRO A 151 0.80 5.33 -21.44
C PRO A 151 0.71 4.66 -20.07
N TYR A 152 1.50 5.12 -19.12
CA TYR A 152 1.35 4.78 -17.73
C TYR A 152 0.12 5.51 -17.17
N HIS A 153 -0.92 4.73 -16.91
CA HIS A 153 -2.12 5.20 -16.21
C HIS A 153 -1.97 4.98 -14.72
N ARG A 154 -2.07 6.04 -13.93
CA ARG A 154 -1.97 5.96 -12.48
C ARG A 154 -3.28 5.54 -11.83
N GLU A 155 -4.41 5.86 -12.46
CA GLU A 155 -5.72 5.44 -11.99
C GLU A 155 -6.72 5.30 -13.14
N SER A 156 -7.83 4.62 -12.84
CA SER A 156 -8.96 4.44 -13.72
C SER A 156 -10.23 4.30 -12.89
N ARG A 157 -11.28 3.68 -13.43
CA ARG A 157 -12.48 3.35 -12.67
C ARG A 157 -12.14 2.41 -11.52
N ARG A 158 -12.64 2.72 -10.34
CA ARG A 158 -12.59 1.87 -9.17
C ARG A 158 -13.95 1.24 -8.91
N ILE A 159 -13.95 0.01 -8.36
CA ILE A 159 -15.21 -0.67 -8.02
C ILE A 159 -15.78 -0.14 -6.70
N HIS A 160 -17.09 -0.31 -6.53
CA HIS A 160 -17.69 -0.39 -5.20
C HIS A 160 -17.47 -1.83 -4.70
N GLY A 161 -16.56 -1.99 -3.75
CA GLY A 161 -16.24 -3.29 -3.15
C GLY A 161 -17.07 -3.55 -1.90
N LYS A 162 -16.94 -4.77 -1.35
CA LYS A 162 -17.54 -5.16 -0.06
C LYS A 162 -17.11 -4.24 1.07
N VAL A 163 -15.93 -3.67 0.96
CA VAL A 163 -15.44 -2.59 1.81
C VAL A 163 -14.79 -1.51 0.94
N ARG A 164 -14.80 -0.28 1.42
CA ARG A 164 -14.06 0.83 0.84
C ARG A 164 -12.91 1.20 1.76
N PHE A 165 -11.70 1.15 1.25
CA PHE A 165 -10.50 1.49 2.02
C PHE A 165 -10.13 2.95 1.80
N THR A 166 -10.09 3.72 2.88
CA THR A 166 -9.87 5.17 2.90
C THR A 166 -8.63 5.51 3.71
N LEU A 167 -8.19 6.74 3.65
CA LEU A 167 -7.04 7.22 4.41
C LEU A 167 -7.23 7.07 5.93
N ASN A 168 -8.46 7.19 6.43
CA ASN A 168 -8.78 6.99 7.84
C ASN A 168 -8.41 5.59 8.33
N HIS A 169 -8.54 4.57 7.48
CA HIS A 169 -8.12 3.19 7.78
C HIS A 169 -6.60 3.02 7.83
N ILE A 170 -5.84 3.96 7.28
CA ILE A 170 -4.37 3.98 7.35
C ILE A 170 -3.90 4.76 8.57
N THR A 171 -4.36 6.00 8.71
CA THR A 171 -3.88 6.94 9.75
C THR A 171 -4.40 6.63 11.14
N ASN A 172 -5.59 6.03 11.24
CA ASN A 172 -6.26 5.71 12.50
C ASN A 172 -6.75 4.24 12.53
N LEU A 173 -5.84 3.34 12.17
CA LEU A 173 -6.06 1.92 11.88
C LEU A 173 -6.92 1.18 12.91
N TYR A 174 -6.68 1.43 14.21
CA TYR A 174 -7.30 0.66 15.30
C TYR A 174 -8.57 1.28 15.87
N ASN A 175 -8.99 2.45 15.37
CA ASN A 175 -10.15 3.18 15.89
C ASN A 175 -11.22 3.40 14.82
N GLN A 176 -11.29 2.51 13.83
CA GLN A 176 -12.32 2.54 12.79
C GLN A 176 -13.51 1.66 13.18
N PRO A 177 -14.74 2.02 12.75
CA PRO A 177 -15.92 1.17 12.96
C PRO A 177 -15.75 -0.23 12.35
N GLN A 178 -15.04 -0.32 11.22
CA GLN A 178 -14.66 -1.56 10.56
C GLN A 178 -13.17 -1.81 10.78
N PRO A 179 -12.78 -2.83 11.56
CA PRO A 179 -11.37 -3.15 11.81
C PRO A 179 -10.75 -3.89 10.61
N LEU A 180 -10.67 -3.20 9.47
CA LEU A 180 -10.27 -3.78 8.17
C LEU A 180 -8.88 -4.40 8.19
N TYR A 181 -7.98 -3.96 9.09
CA TYR A 181 -6.66 -4.56 9.25
C TYR A 181 -6.71 -6.06 9.59
N ARG A 182 -7.82 -6.53 10.16
CA ARG A 182 -8.02 -7.96 10.46
C ARG A 182 -8.21 -8.80 9.20
N THR A 183 -8.51 -8.17 8.08
CA THR A 183 -8.77 -8.85 6.79
C THR A 183 -7.67 -8.59 5.75
N SER A 184 -6.52 -8.12 6.20
CA SER A 184 -5.40 -7.71 5.33
C SER A 184 -4.81 -8.86 4.54
N ILE A 185 -4.43 -8.59 3.28
CA ILE A 185 -3.88 -9.56 2.31
C ILE A 185 -2.67 -9.03 1.51
N ALA A 186 -2.35 -7.76 1.68
CA ALA A 186 -1.23 -7.10 1.03
C ALA A 186 -0.74 -5.94 1.89
N VAL A 187 0.51 -5.52 1.70
CA VAL A 187 1.12 -4.42 2.47
C VAL A 187 1.78 -3.39 1.55
N GLY A 188 1.87 -2.13 2.02
CA GLY A 188 2.55 -1.05 1.32
C GLY A 188 3.13 -0.03 2.30
N ASP A 189 4.12 0.73 1.83
CA ASP A 189 4.86 1.73 2.60
C ASP A 189 5.00 3.07 1.89
N TYR A 190 4.46 3.18 0.68
CA TYR A 190 4.60 4.38 -0.15
C TYR A 190 3.71 5.52 0.36
N PRO A 191 4.19 6.78 0.34
CA PRO A 191 3.39 7.93 0.74
C PRO A 191 2.20 8.16 -0.19
N VAL A 192 1.30 9.05 0.23
CA VAL A 192 0.26 9.58 -0.65
C VAL A 192 0.92 10.42 -1.73
N ASP A 193 0.94 9.92 -2.96
CA ASP A 193 1.57 10.56 -4.11
C ASP A 193 0.60 10.67 -5.27
N HIS A 194 0.22 11.90 -5.58
CA HIS A 194 -0.68 12.21 -6.69
C HIS A 194 0.03 13.03 -7.76
N HIS A 195 -0.32 12.77 -9.01
CA HIS A 195 0.11 13.54 -10.16
C HIS A 195 -1.09 14.27 -10.75
N HIS A 196 -1.26 15.55 -10.39
CA HIS A 196 -2.37 16.39 -10.84
C HIS A 196 -1.88 17.75 -11.37
N THR A 197 -0.57 17.94 -11.53
CA THR A 197 0.02 19.25 -11.85
C THR A 197 -0.42 19.82 -13.19
N ARG A 198 -0.86 18.96 -14.10
CA ARG A 198 -1.42 19.35 -15.40
C ARG A 198 -2.93 19.60 -15.38
N TYR A 199 -3.60 19.25 -14.28
CA TYR A 199 -5.03 19.56 -14.14
C TYR A 199 -5.26 21.07 -14.05
N HIS A 200 -6.24 21.58 -14.80
CA HIS A 200 -6.51 23.02 -14.88
C HIS A 200 -7.03 23.65 -13.57
N GLY A 201 -7.64 22.85 -12.69
CA GLY A 201 -8.09 23.25 -11.34
C GLY A 201 -7.12 22.81 -10.24
N TYR A 202 -5.83 22.65 -10.53
CA TYR A 202 -4.82 22.18 -9.57
C TYR A 202 -4.82 22.97 -8.26
N ASP A 203 -4.95 24.30 -8.33
CA ASP A 203 -4.92 25.19 -7.16
C ASP A 203 -6.13 25.01 -6.22
N GLU A 204 -7.20 24.36 -6.70
CA GLU A 204 -8.40 24.03 -5.92
C GLU A 204 -8.27 22.69 -5.18
N LEU A 205 -7.21 21.92 -5.46
CA LEU A 205 -7.02 20.60 -4.86
C LEU A 205 -6.35 20.73 -3.49
N PRO A 206 -6.66 19.83 -2.54
CA PRO A 206 -5.93 19.77 -1.29
C PRO A 206 -4.47 19.40 -1.55
N ASN A 207 -3.55 20.15 -0.92
CA ASN A 207 -2.13 19.80 -0.96
C ASN A 207 -1.86 18.61 -0.04
N LEU A 208 -1.74 17.42 -0.63
CA LEU A 208 -1.47 16.17 0.07
C LEU A 208 -0.02 15.70 -0.07
N TYR A 209 0.87 16.60 -0.54
CA TYR A 209 2.29 16.27 -0.71
C TYR A 209 2.89 15.72 0.58
N PHE A 210 3.31 14.45 0.52
CA PHE A 210 3.82 13.70 1.67
C PHE A 210 2.92 13.80 2.92
N HIS A 211 1.61 13.78 2.72
CA HIS A 211 0.71 13.69 3.88
C HIS A 211 1.16 12.53 4.79
N PRO A 212 1.39 12.79 6.09
CA PRO A 212 2.03 11.82 6.97
C PRO A 212 1.14 10.60 7.19
N ILE A 213 1.57 9.45 6.69
CA ILE A 213 0.95 8.16 6.90
C ILE A 213 2.01 7.14 7.38
N PRO A 214 1.62 6.11 8.16
CA PRO A 214 2.46 4.94 8.38
C PRO A 214 2.46 4.02 7.15
N SER A 215 3.26 2.96 7.17
CA SER A 215 3.01 1.83 6.27
C SER A 215 1.64 1.19 6.57
N PHE A 216 1.05 0.56 5.58
CA PHE A 216 -0.36 0.14 5.62
C PHE A 216 -0.55 -1.28 5.11
N SER A 217 -1.74 -1.81 5.36
CA SER A 217 -2.18 -3.10 4.84
C SER A 217 -3.55 -2.98 4.17
N LEU A 218 -3.77 -3.74 3.10
CA LEU A 218 -5.01 -3.69 2.33
C LEU A 218 -5.93 -4.85 2.68
N PRO A 219 -7.23 -4.58 2.92
CA PRO A 219 -8.20 -5.59 3.27
C PRO A 219 -8.69 -6.38 2.03
N LEU A 220 -9.04 -7.65 2.23
CA LEU A 220 -9.53 -8.54 1.17
C LEU A 220 -10.76 -7.99 0.43
N GLY A 221 -11.66 -7.35 1.17
CA GLY A 221 -12.94 -6.90 0.64
C GLY A 221 -12.86 -5.79 -0.41
N VAL A 222 -11.70 -5.12 -0.57
CA VAL A 222 -11.50 -4.12 -1.64
C VAL A 222 -11.49 -4.74 -3.04
N MET A 223 -11.24 -6.04 -3.12
CA MET A 223 -11.14 -6.80 -4.39
C MET A 223 -12.46 -7.43 -4.82
N ILE A 224 -13.46 -7.50 -3.95
CA ILE A 224 -14.73 -8.19 -4.17
C ILE A 224 -15.82 -7.16 -4.42
N PRO A 225 -16.38 -7.06 -5.64
CA PRO A 225 -17.46 -6.12 -5.95
C PRO A 225 -18.69 -6.36 -5.08
N ASP A 226 -19.37 -5.28 -4.70
CA ASP A 226 -20.59 -5.37 -3.91
C ASP A 226 -21.78 -5.92 -4.72
N SER A 227 -21.91 -5.48 -5.96
CA SER A 227 -23.09 -5.75 -6.80
C SER A 227 -22.88 -6.84 -7.87
N CYS A 228 -21.65 -7.36 -8.04
CA CYS A 228 -21.34 -8.38 -9.03
C CYS A 228 -20.79 -9.63 -8.36
N LYS A 229 -21.44 -10.77 -8.61
CA LYS A 229 -21.02 -12.06 -8.01
C LYS A 229 -19.90 -12.70 -8.82
N ASN A 230 -19.08 -13.49 -8.13
CA ASN A 230 -18.00 -14.28 -8.72
C ASN A 230 -17.03 -13.47 -9.59
N LEU A 231 -16.82 -12.20 -9.23
CA LEU A 231 -15.83 -11.32 -9.85
C LEU A 231 -14.80 -10.91 -8.81
N ILE A 232 -13.52 -10.98 -9.19
CA ILE A 232 -12.40 -10.47 -8.41
C ILE A 232 -11.77 -9.35 -9.22
N VAL A 233 -11.54 -8.21 -8.57
CA VAL A 233 -10.88 -7.06 -9.18
C VAL A 233 -9.58 -6.81 -8.43
N ALA A 234 -8.50 -6.76 -9.15
CA ALA A 234 -7.18 -6.48 -8.61
C ALA A 234 -6.61 -5.17 -9.18
N GLU A 235 -5.39 -4.86 -8.84
CA GLU A 235 -4.61 -3.74 -9.34
C GLU A 235 -5.22 -2.38 -8.92
N LYS A 236 -5.22 -1.38 -9.78
CA LYS A 236 -5.64 0.02 -9.49
C LYS A 236 -7.15 0.20 -9.42
N SER A 237 -7.92 -0.79 -9.85
CA SER A 237 -9.37 -0.73 -9.90
C SER A 237 -10.09 -1.25 -8.66
N ILE A 238 -9.34 -1.57 -7.60
CA ILE A 238 -9.88 -1.98 -6.30
C ILE A 238 -10.67 -0.85 -5.62
N SER A 239 -11.46 -1.21 -4.60
CA SER A 239 -12.32 -0.29 -3.86
C SER A 239 -11.55 0.55 -2.85
N VAL A 240 -10.88 1.57 -3.33
CA VAL A 240 -10.16 2.56 -2.51
C VAL A 240 -10.60 3.97 -2.87
N SER A 241 -10.37 4.93 -1.97
CA SER A 241 -10.58 6.35 -2.30
C SER A 241 -9.56 6.84 -3.35
N ASN A 242 -9.84 7.99 -3.97
CA ASN A 242 -8.88 8.65 -4.86
C ASN A 242 -7.55 8.91 -4.12
N ILE A 243 -7.62 9.39 -2.87
CA ILE A 243 -6.42 9.69 -2.06
C ILE A 243 -5.59 8.41 -1.83
N VAL A 244 -6.23 7.34 -1.38
CA VAL A 244 -5.54 6.07 -1.11
C VAL A 244 -5.01 5.41 -2.39
N ASN A 245 -5.65 5.63 -3.54
CA ASN A 245 -5.09 5.18 -4.80
C ASN A 245 -3.67 5.74 -5.03
N GLY A 246 -3.37 6.95 -4.57
CA GLY A 246 -2.04 7.54 -4.66
C GLY A 246 -0.93 6.70 -4.03
N CYS A 247 -1.21 5.94 -2.97
CA CYS A 247 -0.22 5.07 -2.33
C CYS A 247 -0.36 3.57 -2.68
N THR A 248 -1.57 3.10 -3.08
CA THR A 248 -1.81 1.67 -3.35
C THR A 248 -1.54 1.25 -4.79
N ARG A 249 -1.40 2.18 -5.72
CA ARG A 249 -1.16 1.92 -7.14
C ARG A 249 0.26 1.46 -7.49
N LEU A 250 1.16 1.42 -6.51
CA LEU A 250 2.56 1.04 -6.73
C LEU A 250 2.71 -0.44 -7.02
N GLN A 251 3.64 -0.77 -7.91
CA GLN A 251 3.81 -2.14 -8.42
C GLN A 251 3.99 -3.20 -7.33
N PRO A 252 4.77 -2.98 -6.24
CA PRO A 252 4.88 -3.99 -5.17
C PRO A 252 3.53 -4.33 -4.52
N VAL A 253 2.66 -3.34 -4.33
CA VAL A 253 1.31 -3.55 -3.80
C VAL A 253 0.43 -4.28 -4.81
N VAL A 254 0.49 -3.86 -6.08
CA VAL A 254 -0.29 -4.45 -7.18
C VAL A 254 0.06 -5.94 -7.39
N LEU A 255 1.34 -6.32 -7.28
CA LEU A 255 1.77 -7.71 -7.34
C LEU A 255 1.19 -8.56 -6.21
N GLN A 256 1.18 -8.04 -4.97
CA GLN A 256 0.58 -8.72 -3.83
C GLN A 256 -0.95 -8.87 -4.00
N LEU A 257 -1.62 -7.84 -4.52
CA LEU A 257 -3.05 -7.94 -4.85
C LEU A 257 -3.31 -9.02 -5.90
N GLY A 258 -2.46 -9.14 -6.92
CA GLY A 258 -2.53 -10.20 -7.91
C GLY A 258 -2.36 -11.59 -7.30
N GLN A 259 -1.42 -11.76 -6.37
CA GLN A 259 -1.24 -12.99 -5.59
C GLN A 259 -2.50 -13.33 -4.79
N ALA A 260 -3.02 -12.37 -4.03
CA ALA A 260 -4.23 -12.57 -3.22
C ALA A 260 -5.46 -12.89 -4.09
N ALA A 261 -5.59 -12.26 -5.28
CA ALA A 261 -6.64 -12.56 -6.25
C ALA A 261 -6.57 -14.01 -6.74
N GLY A 262 -5.37 -14.48 -7.08
CA GLY A 262 -5.13 -15.86 -7.48
C GLY A 262 -5.48 -16.86 -6.36
N ILE A 263 -5.08 -16.57 -5.13
CA ILE A 263 -5.40 -17.37 -3.95
C ILE A 263 -6.92 -17.45 -3.73
N LEU A 264 -7.59 -16.29 -3.71
CA LEU A 264 -9.03 -16.17 -3.52
C LEU A 264 -9.81 -16.98 -4.57
N GLY A 265 -9.44 -16.82 -5.84
CA GLY A 265 -10.05 -17.55 -6.94
C GLY A 265 -9.81 -19.08 -6.85
N ALA A 266 -8.59 -19.49 -6.52
CA ALA A 266 -8.24 -20.90 -6.36
C ALA A 266 -9.02 -21.58 -5.22
N ILE A 267 -9.17 -20.89 -4.07
CA ILE A 267 -9.96 -21.42 -2.93
C ILE A 267 -11.43 -21.54 -3.32
N ALA A 268 -12.01 -20.52 -3.97
CA ALA A 268 -13.39 -20.54 -4.43
C ALA A 268 -13.68 -21.73 -5.33
N VAL A 269 -12.81 -21.99 -6.32
CA VAL A 269 -12.92 -23.13 -7.24
C VAL A 269 -12.73 -24.47 -6.51
N LYS A 270 -11.68 -24.60 -5.69
CA LYS A 270 -11.41 -25.85 -4.95
C LYS A 270 -12.52 -26.24 -3.98
N LYS A 271 -13.19 -25.27 -3.38
CA LYS A 271 -14.30 -25.51 -2.41
C LYS A 271 -15.68 -25.51 -3.08
N ASP A 272 -15.75 -25.21 -4.37
CA ASP A 272 -17.01 -25.04 -5.13
C ASP A 272 -17.97 -24.05 -4.45
N ILE A 273 -17.45 -22.88 -4.06
CA ILE A 273 -18.21 -21.80 -3.42
C ILE A 273 -18.02 -20.49 -4.15
N ALA A 274 -18.98 -19.60 -4.00
CA ALA A 274 -18.86 -18.24 -4.53
C ALA A 274 -17.70 -17.46 -3.85
N VAL A 275 -17.04 -16.59 -4.61
CA VAL A 275 -15.88 -15.79 -4.15
C VAL A 275 -16.18 -15.07 -2.83
N GLU A 276 -17.37 -14.47 -2.72
CA GLU A 276 -17.81 -13.73 -1.53
C GLU A 276 -18.10 -14.60 -0.30
N LYS A 277 -18.02 -15.94 -0.44
CA LYS A 277 -18.19 -16.91 0.63
C LYS A 277 -16.88 -17.52 1.13
N VAL A 278 -15.78 -17.17 0.49
CA VAL A 278 -14.46 -17.64 0.93
C VAL A 278 -14.11 -16.99 2.27
N SER A 279 -13.63 -17.80 3.21
CA SER A 279 -13.18 -17.31 4.51
C SER A 279 -11.98 -16.37 4.36
N VAL A 280 -12.00 -15.26 5.07
CA VAL A 280 -10.84 -14.34 5.14
C VAL A 280 -9.61 -15.08 5.63
N ARG A 281 -9.73 -15.92 6.66
CA ARG A 281 -8.61 -16.66 7.25
C ARG A 281 -8.00 -17.68 6.28
N ASP A 282 -8.82 -18.34 5.45
CA ASP A 282 -8.31 -19.26 4.43
C ASP A 282 -7.41 -18.55 3.43
N VAL A 283 -7.79 -17.33 3.00
CA VAL A 283 -6.96 -16.53 2.10
C VAL A 283 -5.68 -16.08 2.79
N GLN A 284 -5.78 -15.62 4.03
CA GLN A 284 -4.63 -15.16 4.81
C GLN A 284 -3.63 -16.29 5.10
N ASP A 285 -4.11 -17.50 5.36
CA ASP A 285 -3.25 -18.68 5.56
C ASP A 285 -2.41 -19.00 4.32
N GLU A 286 -3.00 -18.93 3.14
CA GLU A 286 -2.28 -19.15 1.89
C GLU A 286 -1.30 -18.00 1.57
N VAL A 287 -1.66 -16.75 1.91
CA VAL A 287 -0.72 -15.62 1.80
C VAL A 287 0.49 -15.85 2.71
N LEU A 288 0.27 -16.25 3.97
CA LEU A 288 1.35 -16.56 4.92
C LEU A 288 2.15 -17.80 4.51
N ALA A 289 1.53 -18.81 3.92
CA ALA A 289 2.23 -20.00 3.42
C ALA A 289 3.18 -19.65 2.27
N ALA A 290 2.86 -18.62 1.50
CA ALA A 290 3.71 -18.06 0.45
C ALA A 290 4.71 -17.01 0.96
N ASN A 291 4.92 -16.88 2.27
CA ASN A 291 5.74 -15.86 2.93
C ASN A 291 5.27 -14.41 2.65
N GLY A 292 4.01 -14.21 2.31
CA GLY A 292 3.39 -12.90 2.19
C GLY A 292 3.10 -12.28 3.55
N TYR A 293 3.04 -10.95 3.59
CA TYR A 293 2.74 -10.19 4.80
C TYR A 293 1.27 -9.87 4.88
N LEU A 294 0.68 -10.01 6.07
CA LEU A 294 -0.65 -9.46 6.40
C LEU A 294 -0.53 -8.03 6.95
N LEU A 295 0.51 -7.77 7.71
CA LEU A 295 0.81 -6.47 8.31
C LEU A 295 2.26 -6.08 8.02
N PRO A 296 2.55 -4.78 7.79
CA PRO A 296 3.83 -4.29 7.29
C PRO A 296 4.88 -4.14 8.39
N TYR A 297 5.13 -5.17 9.20
CA TYR A 297 6.07 -5.10 10.32
C TYR A 297 7.52 -5.22 9.85
N LEU A 298 8.30 -4.14 9.97
CA LEU A 298 9.72 -4.10 9.57
C LEU A 298 10.62 -4.96 10.43
N ASP A 299 10.29 -5.12 11.71
CA ASP A 299 11.03 -5.93 12.67
C ASP A 299 10.64 -7.42 12.69
N VAL A 300 9.84 -7.84 11.70
CA VAL A 300 9.35 -9.22 11.58
C VAL A 300 9.63 -9.72 10.15
N PRO A 301 10.89 -10.07 9.83
CA PRO A 301 11.23 -10.56 8.50
C PRO A 301 10.61 -11.95 8.24
N ALA A 302 10.24 -12.23 7.00
CA ALA A 302 9.65 -13.51 6.60
C ALA A 302 10.58 -14.73 6.85
N THR A 303 11.87 -14.48 7.09
CA THR A 303 12.86 -15.50 7.46
C THR A 303 12.86 -15.86 8.95
N ASP A 304 12.19 -15.08 9.82
CA ASP A 304 12.04 -15.41 11.23
C ASP A 304 11.11 -16.63 11.36
N SER A 305 11.54 -17.66 12.09
CA SER A 305 10.72 -18.86 12.34
C SER A 305 9.39 -18.57 13.06
N ARG A 306 9.27 -17.41 13.70
CA ARG A 306 8.08 -16.92 14.42
C ARG A 306 7.24 -15.97 13.57
N PHE A 307 7.64 -15.70 12.33
CA PHE A 307 6.97 -14.77 11.41
C PHE A 307 5.46 -14.98 11.36
N LYS A 308 5.03 -16.23 11.12
CA LYS A 308 3.61 -16.57 11.01
C LYS A 308 2.84 -16.19 12.28
N SER A 309 3.34 -16.55 13.45
CA SER A 309 2.69 -16.22 14.73
C SER A 309 2.56 -14.71 14.95
N TYR A 310 3.59 -13.94 14.59
CA TYR A 310 3.56 -12.47 14.72
C TYR A 310 2.54 -11.85 13.77
N GLN A 311 2.45 -12.31 12.53
CA GLN A 311 1.46 -11.86 11.56
C GLN A 311 0.03 -12.22 12.01
N CYS A 312 -0.19 -13.44 12.47
CA CYS A 312 -1.49 -13.90 12.98
C CYS A 312 -1.95 -13.04 14.17
N ILE A 313 -1.10 -12.89 15.19
CA ILE A 313 -1.46 -12.12 16.40
C ILE A 313 -1.66 -10.63 16.10
N GLY A 314 -0.80 -10.05 15.25
CA GLY A 314 -0.96 -8.67 14.80
C GLY A 314 -2.29 -8.45 14.10
N SER A 315 -2.69 -9.36 13.19
CA SER A 315 -3.96 -9.26 12.45
C SER A 315 -5.20 -9.51 13.31
N THR A 316 -5.08 -10.05 14.53
CA THR A 316 -6.20 -10.05 15.49
C THR A 316 -6.38 -8.69 16.17
N GLY A 317 -5.32 -7.87 16.25
CA GLY A 317 -5.29 -6.61 17.00
C GLY A 317 -5.01 -6.76 18.48
N ILE A 318 -4.72 -7.98 18.98
CA ILE A 318 -4.35 -8.21 20.38
C ILE A 318 -3.08 -7.45 20.73
N LEU A 319 -2.07 -7.52 19.86
CA LEU A 319 -0.88 -6.69 19.92
C LEU A 319 -0.88 -5.71 18.74
N LYS A 320 -1.00 -4.45 19.04
CA LYS A 320 -1.05 -3.38 18.04
C LYS A 320 0.36 -2.93 17.67
N GLY A 321 0.65 -2.85 16.36
CA GLY A 321 1.88 -2.27 15.85
C GLY A 321 1.90 -0.75 16.00
N VAL A 322 3.09 -0.16 15.87
CA VAL A 322 3.30 1.29 15.92
C VAL A 322 3.78 1.77 14.57
N GLY A 323 2.96 2.59 13.93
CA GLY A 323 3.28 3.19 12.64
C GLY A 323 4.07 4.49 12.78
N LYS A 324 4.89 4.79 11.77
CA LYS A 324 5.67 6.02 11.68
C LYS A 324 5.75 6.48 10.22
N ASN A 325 5.50 7.76 9.99
CA ASN A 325 5.80 8.40 8.72
C ASN A 325 7.31 8.60 8.58
N VAL A 326 7.88 8.17 7.46
CA VAL A 326 9.31 8.29 7.12
C VAL A 326 9.44 8.62 5.63
N GLU A 327 8.79 9.67 5.18
CA GLU A 327 8.84 10.16 3.79
C GLU A 327 8.49 9.07 2.74
N TRP A 328 9.49 8.57 1.99
CA TRP A 328 9.29 7.61 0.90
C TRP A 328 9.10 6.16 1.34
N THR A 329 9.50 5.81 2.56
CA THR A 329 9.45 4.44 3.08
C THR A 329 8.87 4.44 4.49
N ASN A 330 7.57 4.66 4.58
CA ASN A 330 6.85 4.66 5.84
C ASN A 330 7.02 3.33 6.57
N GLN A 331 6.93 3.36 7.89
CA GLN A 331 7.31 2.24 8.73
C GLN A 331 6.21 1.85 9.69
N THR A 332 6.15 0.57 10.02
CA THR A 332 5.36 0.02 11.12
C THR A 332 6.16 -1.09 11.82
N TRP A 333 6.09 -1.13 13.13
CA TRP A 333 6.88 -2.01 13.97
C TRP A 333 5.99 -2.74 14.96
N LEU A 334 6.16 -4.05 15.11
CA LEU A 334 5.52 -4.82 16.19
C LEU A 334 6.27 -4.66 17.52
N ARG A 335 7.58 -4.37 17.45
CA ARG A 335 8.50 -4.21 18.58
C ARG A 335 8.61 -5.47 19.43
N THR A 336 8.91 -6.59 18.76
CA THR A 336 8.91 -7.93 19.36
C THR A 336 9.82 -8.06 20.57
N ASP A 337 10.97 -7.37 20.58
CA ASP A 337 12.00 -7.46 21.62
C ASP A 337 11.76 -6.51 22.81
N THR A 338 10.73 -5.66 22.75
CA THR A 338 10.44 -4.74 23.85
C THR A 338 9.63 -5.41 24.95
N VAL A 339 9.90 -5.00 26.20
CA VAL A 339 9.11 -5.43 27.37
C VAL A 339 7.65 -5.05 27.18
N LEU A 340 6.76 -5.98 27.46
CA LEU A 340 5.33 -5.78 27.34
C LEU A 340 4.79 -5.04 28.58
N LEU A 341 4.05 -3.97 28.34
CA LEU A 341 3.25 -3.28 29.37
C LEU A 341 1.81 -3.80 29.34
N LYS A 342 1.11 -3.82 30.49
CA LYS A 342 -0.30 -4.25 30.57
C LYS A 342 -1.19 -3.50 29.60
N LYS A 343 -1.05 -2.16 29.49
CA LYS A 343 -1.76 -1.35 28.49
C LYS A 343 -1.46 -1.71 27.03
N GLY A 344 -0.28 -2.28 26.77
CA GLY A 344 0.12 -2.75 25.43
C GLY A 344 -0.60 -4.01 24.96
N LEU A 345 -1.35 -4.65 25.85
CA LEU A 345 -2.13 -5.86 25.59
C LEU A 345 -3.66 -5.58 25.57
N CYS A 346 -4.07 -4.31 25.58
CA CYS A 346 -5.47 -3.91 25.65
C CYS A 346 -6.35 -4.53 24.53
N GLY A 347 -5.79 -4.80 23.36
CA GLY A 347 -6.52 -5.43 22.25
C GLY A 347 -7.02 -6.85 22.54
N ILE A 348 -6.54 -7.50 23.58
CA ILE A 348 -7.04 -8.83 23.98
C ILE A 348 -8.50 -8.78 24.41
N VAL A 349 -8.96 -7.63 24.95
CA VAL A 349 -10.34 -7.43 25.38
C VAL A 349 -11.30 -7.36 24.19
N ASP A 350 -10.83 -6.93 23.03
CA ASP A 350 -11.63 -6.90 21.80
C ASP A 350 -11.97 -8.32 21.32
N ILE A 351 -11.10 -9.29 21.62
CA ILE A 351 -11.23 -10.69 21.23
C ILE A 351 -11.88 -11.52 22.35
N TYR A 352 -11.51 -11.23 23.59
CA TYR A 352 -11.99 -11.91 24.80
C TYR A 352 -12.50 -10.88 25.83
N PRO A 353 -13.75 -10.38 25.69
CA PRO A 353 -14.25 -9.27 26.52
C PRO A 353 -14.19 -9.51 28.03
N TYR A 354 -14.29 -10.77 28.46
CA TYR A 354 -14.17 -11.12 29.87
C TYR A 354 -12.74 -11.00 30.44
N ALA A 355 -11.72 -10.87 29.57
CA ALA A 355 -10.34 -10.75 30.00
C ALA A 355 -10.09 -9.46 30.83
N ASN A 356 -10.94 -8.43 30.67
CA ASN A 356 -10.87 -7.20 31.46
C ASN A 356 -11.01 -7.43 32.97
N LYS A 357 -11.54 -8.60 33.39
CA LYS A 357 -11.63 -9.02 34.79
C LYS A 357 -10.39 -9.74 35.31
N LEU A 358 -9.48 -10.12 34.40
CA LEU A 358 -8.29 -10.92 34.70
C LEU A 358 -7.04 -10.05 34.91
N MET A 359 -6.98 -8.88 34.27
CA MET A 359 -5.84 -7.97 34.33
C MET A 359 -6.30 -6.52 34.08
N ASP A 360 -5.62 -5.55 34.69
CA ASP A 360 -5.84 -4.13 34.38
C ASP A 360 -5.05 -3.71 33.15
N PHE A 361 -5.71 -3.69 31.99
CA PHE A 361 -5.12 -3.29 30.71
C PHE A 361 -5.01 -1.77 30.52
N THR A 362 -5.26 -0.97 31.53
CA THR A 362 -4.99 0.48 31.50
C THR A 362 -3.65 0.82 32.17
N SER A 363 -3.14 -0.09 33.00
CA SER A 363 -1.91 0.08 33.76
C SER A 363 -0.66 0.20 32.86
N PRO A 364 0.27 1.13 33.17
CA PRO A 364 1.58 1.20 32.56
C PRO A 364 2.56 0.15 33.09
N ASP A 365 2.17 -0.69 34.05
CA ASP A 365 3.03 -1.70 34.65
C ASP A 365 3.47 -2.73 33.60
N LYS A 366 4.62 -3.31 33.84
CA LYS A 366 5.14 -4.42 33.04
C LYS A 366 4.38 -5.71 33.37
N VAL A 367 4.39 -6.61 32.39
CA VAL A 367 3.82 -7.95 32.55
C VAL A 367 4.96 -8.93 32.82
N THR A 368 4.87 -9.70 33.90
CA THR A 368 5.81 -10.78 34.17
C THR A 368 5.47 -12.06 33.39
N VAL A 369 6.43 -12.96 33.22
CA VAL A 369 6.21 -14.27 32.58
C VAL A 369 5.09 -15.04 33.29
N LYS A 370 5.06 -15.01 34.64
CA LYS A 370 4.01 -15.64 35.42
C LYS A 370 2.62 -15.06 35.13
N GLU A 371 2.50 -13.72 35.17
CA GLU A 371 1.22 -13.04 34.88
C GLU A 371 0.73 -13.37 33.46
N ALA A 372 1.64 -13.42 32.47
CA ALA A 372 1.31 -13.74 31.09
C ALA A 372 0.75 -15.17 30.95
N VAL A 373 1.43 -16.14 31.53
CA VAL A 373 1.00 -17.55 31.48
C VAL A 373 -0.32 -17.73 32.24
N MET A 374 -0.48 -17.12 33.40
CA MET A 374 -1.74 -17.17 34.18
C MET A 374 -2.91 -16.53 33.40
N LEU A 375 -2.68 -15.41 32.73
CA LEU A 375 -3.69 -14.76 31.89
C LEU A 375 -4.14 -15.69 30.76
N VAL A 376 -3.16 -16.23 30.00
CA VAL A 376 -3.44 -17.10 28.86
C VAL A 376 -4.12 -18.41 29.33
N ALA A 377 -3.67 -19.01 30.44
CA ALA A 377 -4.30 -20.20 31.02
C ALA A 377 -5.75 -19.91 31.49
N SER A 378 -5.99 -18.75 32.05
CA SER A 378 -7.34 -18.34 32.47
C SER A 378 -8.28 -18.15 31.27
N ILE A 379 -7.79 -17.57 30.18
CA ILE A 379 -8.54 -17.44 28.93
C ILE A 379 -8.79 -18.85 28.33
N ALA A 380 -7.75 -19.68 28.26
CA ALA A 380 -7.88 -21.06 27.76
C ALA A 380 -8.97 -21.85 28.50
N LYS A 381 -9.03 -21.70 29.82
CA LYS A 381 -10.09 -22.32 30.65
C LYS A 381 -11.49 -21.82 30.26
N GLN A 382 -11.66 -20.51 30.05
CA GLN A 382 -12.96 -19.93 29.66
C GLN A 382 -13.36 -20.38 28.23
N GLU A 383 -12.38 -20.57 27.35
CA GLU A 383 -12.57 -21.04 25.97
C GLU A 383 -12.65 -22.59 25.88
N ASN A 384 -12.69 -23.33 27.00
CA ASN A 384 -12.70 -24.79 27.06
C ASN A 384 -11.50 -25.45 26.38
N ILE A 385 -10.34 -24.77 26.37
CA ILE A 385 -9.08 -25.33 25.91
C ILE A 385 -8.42 -26.08 27.06
N ALA A 386 -8.29 -27.40 26.92
CA ALA A 386 -7.70 -28.24 27.96
C ALA A 386 -6.19 -28.03 28.05
N LEU A 387 -5.70 -27.50 29.14
CA LEU A 387 -4.29 -27.42 29.48
C LEU A 387 -3.97 -28.50 30.51
N LYS A 388 -3.05 -29.43 30.17
CA LYS A 388 -2.65 -30.54 31.03
C LYS A 388 -1.27 -30.36 31.65
N ASP A 389 -0.53 -29.36 31.19
CA ASP A 389 0.86 -29.12 31.54
C ASP A 389 0.99 -28.08 32.67
N SER A 390 2.11 -28.13 33.41
CA SER A 390 2.50 -27.07 34.31
C SER A 390 2.83 -25.79 33.53
N GLU A 391 2.82 -24.64 34.19
CA GLU A 391 3.10 -23.32 33.58
C GLU A 391 4.44 -23.33 32.82
N GLN A 392 5.50 -23.82 33.45
CA GLN A 392 6.82 -23.93 32.82
C GLN A 392 6.80 -24.88 31.60
N LYS A 393 6.11 -26.00 31.69
CA LYS A 393 6.00 -26.93 30.56
C LYS A 393 5.20 -26.33 29.41
N LEU A 394 4.14 -25.61 29.72
CA LEU A 394 3.35 -24.86 28.71
C LEU A 394 4.24 -23.85 27.97
N TRP A 395 5.04 -23.09 28.71
CA TRP A 395 6.01 -22.14 28.17
C TRP A 395 6.99 -22.83 27.21
N ASN A 396 7.62 -23.88 27.66
CA ASN A 396 8.61 -24.63 26.86
C ASN A 396 7.97 -25.26 25.60
N ASN A 397 6.73 -25.75 25.69
CA ASN A 397 6.00 -26.31 24.57
C ASN A 397 5.67 -25.26 23.49
N CYS A 398 5.58 -23.99 23.87
CA CYS A 398 5.47 -22.88 22.92
C CYS A 398 6.80 -22.54 22.20
N GLY A 399 7.90 -23.23 22.53
CA GLY A 399 9.24 -22.95 21.99
C GLY A 399 9.88 -21.69 22.60
N LEU A 400 9.42 -21.28 23.78
CA LEU A 400 9.96 -20.14 24.51
C LEU A 400 11.06 -20.61 25.48
N ALA A 401 12.15 -19.83 25.54
CA ALA A 401 13.29 -20.08 26.41
C ALA A 401 13.21 -19.28 27.72
N ASP A 402 14.21 -19.47 28.57
CA ASP A 402 14.47 -18.62 29.75
C ASP A 402 13.26 -18.46 30.68
N TRP A 403 12.67 -19.59 31.07
CA TRP A 403 11.61 -19.59 32.07
C TRP A 403 12.09 -18.98 33.40
N ASN A 404 11.52 -17.84 33.73
CA ASN A 404 11.71 -17.20 35.02
C ASN A 404 10.42 -16.42 35.34
N GLU A 405 9.69 -16.85 36.35
CA GLU A 405 8.38 -16.31 36.71
C GLU A 405 8.37 -14.81 36.98
N SER A 406 9.48 -14.28 37.53
CA SER A 406 9.60 -12.87 37.94
C SER A 406 10.17 -11.97 36.83
N ARG A 407 10.62 -12.54 35.72
CA ARG A 407 11.15 -11.80 34.58
C ARG A 407 10.02 -11.10 33.82
N ASP A 408 10.27 -9.89 33.34
CA ASP A 408 9.39 -9.22 32.41
C ASP A 408 9.30 -10.00 31.09
N ILE A 409 8.09 -10.16 30.53
CA ILE A 409 7.88 -10.80 29.22
C ILE A 409 8.05 -9.77 28.11
N THR A 410 8.56 -10.21 26.95
CA THR A 410 8.60 -9.38 25.75
C THR A 410 7.27 -9.46 24.96
N ARG A 411 7.03 -8.48 24.10
CA ARG A 411 5.86 -8.49 23.19
C ARG A 411 5.87 -9.69 22.26
N GLY A 412 7.06 -10.08 21.77
CA GLY A 412 7.22 -11.25 20.91
C GLY A 412 6.90 -12.55 21.62
N GLU A 413 7.42 -12.74 22.86
CA GLU A 413 7.11 -13.94 23.66
C GLU A 413 5.62 -14.05 23.95
N MET A 414 4.96 -12.93 24.29
CA MET A 414 3.51 -12.90 24.51
C MET A 414 2.73 -13.24 23.25
N ALA A 415 3.16 -12.76 22.07
CA ALA A 415 2.53 -13.12 20.81
C ALA A 415 2.59 -14.63 20.56
N ILE A 416 3.75 -15.25 20.75
CA ILE A 416 3.93 -16.69 20.60
C ILE A 416 3.06 -17.48 21.58
N LEU A 417 3.05 -17.04 22.86
CA LEU A 417 2.27 -17.71 23.90
C LEU A 417 0.77 -17.70 23.55
N ILE A 418 0.23 -16.54 23.14
CA ILE A 418 -1.17 -16.40 22.74
C ILE A 418 -1.46 -17.23 21.48
N ASP A 419 -0.61 -17.16 20.47
CA ASP A 419 -0.80 -17.90 19.21
C ASP A 419 -0.84 -19.42 19.45
N LYS A 420 0.17 -19.95 20.16
CA LYS A 420 0.30 -21.40 20.37
C LYS A 420 -0.72 -21.99 21.33
N VAL A 421 -1.22 -21.21 22.30
CA VAL A 421 -2.15 -21.71 23.31
C VAL A 421 -3.61 -21.43 22.93
N LEU A 422 -3.90 -20.22 22.51
CA LEU A 422 -5.28 -19.76 22.27
C LEU A 422 -5.70 -19.86 20.81
N ASP A 423 -4.75 -19.66 19.90
CA ASP A 423 -4.98 -19.63 18.46
C ASP A 423 -6.17 -18.72 18.06
N PRO A 424 -6.16 -17.43 18.49
CA PRO A 424 -7.28 -16.53 18.24
C PRO A 424 -7.49 -16.23 16.77
N PHE A 425 -6.45 -16.33 15.96
CA PHE A 425 -6.52 -16.08 14.53
C PHE A 425 -7.50 -17.04 13.82
N HIS A 426 -7.44 -18.34 14.13
CA HIS A 426 -8.33 -19.34 13.52
C HIS A 426 -9.62 -19.54 14.32
N LYS A 427 -9.57 -19.49 15.66
CA LYS A 427 -10.73 -19.76 16.50
C LYS A 427 -11.71 -18.60 16.63
N LYS A 428 -11.29 -17.40 16.25
CA LYS A 428 -12.15 -16.21 16.22
C LYS A 428 -12.20 -15.67 14.79
N PRO A 429 -12.99 -16.31 13.92
CA PRO A 429 -13.12 -15.91 12.53
C PRO A 429 -13.70 -14.49 12.43
N VAL A 430 -13.39 -13.84 11.33
CA VAL A 430 -13.90 -12.50 11.04
C VAL A 430 -14.66 -12.50 9.72
N ASP A 431 -15.62 -11.60 9.63
CA ASP A 431 -16.27 -11.29 8.36
C ASP A 431 -15.37 -10.42 7.46
N ILE A 432 -15.87 -10.06 6.28
CA ILE A 432 -15.13 -9.26 5.30
C ILE A 432 -14.85 -7.82 5.77
N THR A 433 -15.53 -7.34 6.80
CA THR A 433 -15.33 -6.02 7.42
C THR A 433 -14.36 -6.07 8.60
N GLY A 434 -13.92 -7.27 9.01
CA GLY A 434 -13.04 -7.51 10.14
C GLY A 434 -13.76 -7.63 11.49
N GLN A 435 -15.09 -7.63 11.50
CA GLN A 435 -15.86 -7.91 12.72
C GLN A 435 -15.77 -9.40 13.05
N LEU A 436 -15.76 -9.72 14.34
CA LEU A 436 -15.82 -11.12 14.81
C LEU A 436 -17.19 -11.72 14.53
N ASN A 437 -17.19 -12.95 14.01
CA ASN A 437 -18.42 -13.71 13.74
C ASN A 437 -18.99 -14.32 15.01
#